data_2a39e1f3144973d104cdc948effd191b
#
_entry.id   2a39e1f3144973d104cdc948effd191b
#
_cell.length_a   1.000
_cell.length_b   1.000
_cell.length_c   1.000
_cell.angle_alpha   90.00
_cell.angle_beta   90.00
_cell.angle_gamma   90.00
#
_symmetry.space_group_name_H-M   'P 1'
#
loop_
_entity.id
_entity.type
_entity.pdbx_description
1 polymer ?
#
loop_
_entity_poly.entity_id
_entity_poly.type
_entity_poly.pdbx_seq_one_letter_code
_entity_poly.pdbx_strand_id
1 'polypeptide(L)'
;MAESAAARDRFRWTILALITTSHIIAAAAQYGINTLGPFYKDDLGLTRAQVGLFFSSFYLAMTGFSFFAGKLADRLGVRRTTLQGHLAVGVCTFGAALMPSFTWGCASFFLAGLGYAFLNPSSSKGVMAWFHRDERATAMGTKQTGVPAGGVLTAMLAPQLVLLMGWRGALAALGAINFFFGFLFSFWWREPDEKHAPEEDRETAAQAANEPLNVWKFVPISVGTGLYLIGQMSLITYVPLYLKDSMGFSAYWASQALALTQGGAVIGRIGWGVASDKLFGGRRKIVLVLIGICSALLTTALGWMTPQSPVFLVMVILFLAGVSLVGYQGVSYALAGELAGKARAGQALGMMITFNAAAATLGTPLFGYIVDRTGSYPVGWFSLSAAITAGVIGLAILLEEPKRVR
;
A
#
# COMPACT_ATOMS: atom_id res chain seq x y z
N MET A 1 -13.51 -25.02 31.41
CA MET A 1 -13.75 -23.64 30.91
C MET A 1 -12.47 -22.80 30.83
N ALA A 2 -11.59 -22.77 31.83
CA ALA A 2 -10.33 -22.00 31.82
C ALA A 2 -9.32 -22.47 30.76
N GLU A 3 -9.21 -23.77 30.52
CA GLU A 3 -8.30 -24.37 29.53
C GLU A 3 -8.73 -24.04 28.09
N SER A 4 -10.04 -23.90 27.84
CA SER A 4 -10.58 -23.44 26.54
C SER A 4 -10.33 -21.96 26.28
N ALA A 5 -10.31 -21.11 27.30
CA ALA A 5 -10.01 -19.68 27.20
C ALA A 5 -8.51 -19.44 26.88
N ALA A 6 -7.61 -20.16 27.57
CA ALA A 6 -6.17 -20.06 27.31
C ALA A 6 -5.76 -20.61 25.93
N ALA A 7 -6.45 -21.64 25.43
CA ALA A 7 -6.25 -22.16 24.08
C ALA A 7 -6.75 -21.16 23.02
N ARG A 8 -7.88 -20.49 23.28
CA ARG A 8 -8.43 -19.43 22.44
C ARG A 8 -7.50 -18.21 22.40
N ASP A 9 -6.94 -17.81 23.53
CA ASP A 9 -6.01 -16.70 23.66
C ASP A 9 -4.72 -16.91 22.86
N ARG A 10 -4.23 -18.14 22.78
CA ARG A 10 -3.10 -18.50 21.92
C ARG A 10 -3.49 -18.53 20.45
N PHE A 11 -4.68 -18.99 20.12
CA PHE A 11 -5.14 -19.17 18.75
C PHE A 11 -5.36 -17.81 18.02
N ARG A 12 -5.73 -16.72 18.72
CA ARG A 12 -5.88 -15.39 18.13
C ARG A 12 -4.58 -14.89 17.45
N TRP A 13 -3.41 -15.22 18.02
CA TRP A 13 -2.12 -14.88 17.41
C TRP A 13 -1.84 -15.68 16.14
N THR A 14 -2.29 -16.93 16.09
CA THR A 14 -2.27 -17.75 14.87
C THR A 14 -3.15 -17.13 13.77
N ILE A 15 -4.33 -16.66 14.14
CA ILE A 15 -5.22 -15.92 13.23
C ILE A 15 -4.57 -14.63 12.74
N LEU A 16 -3.91 -13.87 13.60
CA LEU A 16 -3.19 -12.66 13.21
C LEU A 16 -2.04 -12.99 12.24
N ALA A 17 -1.28 -14.02 12.50
CA ALA A 17 -0.22 -14.50 11.60
C ALA A 17 -0.82 -14.90 10.25
N LEU A 18 -1.92 -15.62 10.22
CA LEU A 18 -2.64 -16.03 9.01
C LEU A 18 -3.12 -14.81 8.20
N ILE A 19 -3.73 -13.82 8.86
CA ILE A 19 -4.17 -12.56 8.26
C ILE A 19 -2.96 -11.78 7.71
N THR A 20 -1.88 -11.66 8.47
CA THR A 20 -0.67 -10.95 8.05
C THR A 20 -0.04 -11.64 6.84
N THR A 21 0.04 -12.97 6.84
CA THR A 21 0.53 -13.76 5.70
C THR A 21 -0.36 -13.57 4.47
N SER A 22 -1.69 -13.48 4.65
CA SER A 22 -2.63 -13.13 3.59
C SER A 22 -2.26 -11.79 2.94
N HIS A 23 -1.95 -10.76 3.74
CA HIS A 23 -1.52 -9.47 3.22
C HIS A 23 -0.15 -9.53 2.52
N ILE A 24 0.81 -10.31 3.03
CA ILE A 24 2.11 -10.52 2.39
C ILE A 24 1.93 -11.11 0.99
N ILE A 25 1.15 -12.19 0.88
CA ILE A 25 0.96 -12.93 -0.36
C ILE A 25 0.16 -12.10 -1.37
N ALA A 26 -0.89 -11.42 -0.94
CA ALA A 26 -1.67 -10.54 -1.82
C ALA A 26 -0.82 -9.36 -2.31
N ALA A 27 -0.05 -8.74 -1.42
CA ALA A 27 0.85 -7.65 -1.77
C ALA A 27 1.96 -8.13 -2.71
N ALA A 28 2.40 -9.38 -2.62
CA ALA A 28 3.37 -9.93 -3.56
C ALA A 28 2.88 -9.89 -5.01
N ALA A 29 1.61 -10.22 -5.27
CA ALA A 29 1.03 -10.07 -6.61
C ALA A 29 0.93 -8.60 -7.04
N GLN A 30 0.49 -7.71 -6.15
CA GLN A 30 0.40 -6.28 -6.40
C GLN A 30 1.76 -5.66 -6.74
N TYR A 31 2.80 -5.91 -5.93
CA TYR A 31 4.14 -5.38 -6.16
C TYR A 31 4.87 -6.10 -7.32
N GLY A 32 4.45 -7.32 -7.66
CA GLY A 32 4.92 -8.03 -8.84
C GLY A 32 4.71 -7.24 -10.13
N ILE A 33 3.61 -6.46 -10.22
CA ILE A 33 3.34 -5.57 -11.35
C ILE A 33 4.51 -4.61 -11.57
N ASN A 34 4.98 -3.96 -10.50
CA ASN A 34 6.05 -2.95 -10.59
C ASN A 34 7.45 -3.57 -10.67
N THR A 35 7.70 -4.60 -9.86
CA THR A 35 9.01 -5.26 -9.80
C THR A 35 9.38 -5.91 -11.13
N LEU A 36 8.39 -6.46 -11.83
CA LEU A 36 8.59 -7.11 -13.14
C LEU A 36 8.51 -6.11 -14.30
N GLY A 37 8.19 -4.83 -14.04
CA GLY A 37 8.09 -3.76 -15.04
C GLY A 37 9.26 -3.69 -16.03
N PRO A 38 10.53 -3.69 -15.56
CA PRO A 38 11.70 -3.63 -16.43
C PRO A 38 11.85 -4.83 -17.37
N PHE A 39 11.28 -5.98 -17.01
CA PHE A 39 11.39 -7.22 -17.80
C PHE A 39 10.33 -7.29 -18.89
N TYR A 40 9.06 -7.00 -18.56
CA TYR A 40 7.99 -7.09 -19.56
C TYR A 40 7.85 -5.83 -20.42
N LYS A 41 8.37 -4.67 -19.97
CA LYS A 41 8.35 -3.43 -20.75
C LYS A 41 9.05 -3.63 -22.11
N ASP A 42 10.25 -4.19 -22.10
CA ASP A 42 11.04 -4.38 -23.30
C ASP A 42 10.49 -5.52 -24.19
N ASP A 43 10.06 -6.62 -23.55
CA ASP A 43 9.50 -7.79 -24.25
C ASP A 43 8.20 -7.46 -25.01
N LEU A 44 7.39 -6.56 -24.47
CA LEU A 44 6.11 -6.16 -25.05
C LEU A 44 6.16 -4.80 -25.77
N GLY A 45 7.31 -4.13 -25.82
CA GLY A 45 7.48 -2.83 -26.45
C GLY A 45 6.65 -1.69 -25.82
N LEU A 46 6.46 -1.74 -24.49
CA LEU A 46 5.59 -0.81 -23.78
C LEU A 46 6.29 0.53 -23.49
N THR A 47 5.51 1.60 -23.48
CA THR A 47 5.96 2.88 -22.92
C THR A 47 5.97 2.85 -21.38
N ARG A 48 6.66 3.82 -20.77
CA ARG A 48 6.68 3.96 -19.30
C ARG A 48 5.29 4.30 -18.75
N ALA A 49 4.54 5.12 -19.48
CA ALA A 49 3.15 5.41 -19.12
C ALA A 49 2.27 4.16 -19.12
N GLN A 50 2.45 3.26 -20.09
CA GLN A 50 1.71 1.98 -20.17
C GLN A 50 2.05 1.06 -18.99
N VAL A 51 3.31 1.00 -18.57
CA VAL A 51 3.70 0.27 -17.34
C VAL A 51 3.00 0.84 -16.12
N GLY A 52 2.96 2.17 -15.99
CA GLY A 52 2.22 2.84 -14.91
C GLY A 52 0.72 2.56 -14.94
N LEU A 53 0.13 2.45 -16.14
CA LEU A 53 -1.29 2.15 -16.32
C LEU A 53 -1.66 0.73 -15.87
N PHE A 54 -0.77 -0.25 -15.93
CA PHE A 54 -1.03 -1.57 -15.35
C PHE A 54 -1.29 -1.47 -13.84
N PHE A 55 -0.43 -0.74 -13.13
CA PHE A 55 -0.60 -0.53 -11.70
C PHE A 55 -1.84 0.32 -11.39
N SER A 56 -2.09 1.35 -12.19
CA SER A 56 -3.28 2.20 -12.06
C SER A 56 -4.58 1.41 -12.29
N SER A 57 -4.59 0.48 -13.24
CA SER A 57 -5.74 -0.40 -13.48
C SER A 57 -6.07 -1.24 -12.25
N PHE A 58 -5.06 -1.82 -11.62
CA PHE A 58 -5.20 -2.56 -10.36
C PHE A 58 -5.74 -1.67 -9.23
N TYR A 59 -5.14 -0.49 -9.04
CA TYR A 59 -5.51 0.43 -7.96
C TYR A 59 -6.90 1.01 -8.14
N LEU A 60 -7.30 1.34 -9.36
CA LEU A 60 -8.63 1.84 -9.70
C LEU A 60 -9.71 0.83 -9.31
N ALA A 61 -9.50 -0.44 -9.68
CA ALA A 61 -10.42 -1.51 -9.35
C ALA A 61 -10.49 -1.75 -7.84
N MET A 62 -9.34 -1.85 -7.18
CA MET A 62 -9.23 -2.04 -5.73
C MET A 62 -9.99 -0.94 -4.98
N THR A 63 -9.78 0.32 -5.33
CA THR A 63 -10.37 1.46 -4.65
C THR A 63 -11.85 1.59 -4.93
N GLY A 64 -12.24 1.54 -6.19
CA GLY A 64 -13.63 1.68 -6.61
C GLY A 64 -14.54 0.58 -6.06
N PHE A 65 -14.00 -0.62 -5.84
CA PHE A 65 -14.76 -1.76 -5.37
C PHE A 65 -14.68 -2.00 -3.86
N SER A 66 -13.77 -1.34 -3.12
CA SER A 66 -13.54 -1.58 -1.68
C SER A 66 -14.80 -1.40 -0.83
N PHE A 67 -15.66 -0.44 -1.16
CA PHE A 67 -16.93 -0.23 -0.45
C PHE A 67 -17.89 -1.41 -0.60
N PHE A 68 -18.03 -1.93 -1.81
CA PHE A 68 -18.87 -3.10 -2.09
C PHE A 68 -18.28 -4.37 -1.47
N ALA A 69 -16.96 -4.50 -1.52
CA ALA A 69 -16.22 -5.59 -0.91
C ALA A 69 -16.43 -5.64 0.62
N GLY A 70 -16.48 -4.48 1.30
CA GLY A 70 -16.82 -4.39 2.71
C GLY A 70 -18.22 -4.93 3.01
N LYS A 71 -19.24 -4.47 2.27
CA LYS A 71 -20.62 -4.99 2.41
C LYS A 71 -20.72 -6.50 2.16
N LEU A 72 -19.96 -6.99 1.19
CA LEU A 72 -19.95 -8.41 0.88
C LEU A 72 -19.25 -9.23 1.98
N ALA A 73 -18.16 -8.71 2.56
CA ALA A 73 -17.51 -9.30 3.72
C ALA A 73 -18.43 -9.40 4.94
N ASP A 74 -19.33 -8.42 5.10
CA ASP A 74 -20.33 -8.47 6.17
C ASP A 74 -21.36 -9.59 5.96
N ARG A 75 -21.74 -9.86 4.72
CA ARG A 75 -22.73 -10.89 4.38
C ARG A 75 -22.15 -12.30 4.31
N LEU A 76 -20.98 -12.47 3.70
CA LEU A 76 -20.38 -13.78 3.42
C LEU A 76 -19.45 -14.27 4.53
N GLY A 77 -19.04 -13.39 5.46
CA GLY A 77 -18.06 -13.68 6.48
C GLY A 77 -16.60 -13.61 5.97
N VAL A 78 -15.65 -13.61 6.90
CA VAL A 78 -14.23 -13.42 6.63
C VAL A 78 -13.66 -14.54 5.77
N ARG A 79 -14.00 -15.79 6.10
CA ARG A 79 -13.48 -16.99 5.42
C ARG A 79 -13.75 -16.97 3.92
N ARG A 80 -15.02 -16.81 3.53
CA ARG A 80 -15.45 -16.87 2.11
C ARG A 80 -14.94 -15.68 1.34
N THR A 81 -14.98 -14.49 1.93
CA THR A 81 -14.54 -13.25 1.28
C THR A 81 -13.03 -13.26 1.03
N THR A 82 -12.23 -13.72 1.98
CA THR A 82 -10.78 -13.83 1.81
C THR A 82 -10.43 -14.90 0.77
N LEU A 83 -11.12 -16.07 0.79
CA LEU A 83 -10.94 -17.10 -0.24
C LEU A 83 -11.19 -16.52 -1.63
N GLN A 84 -12.36 -15.91 -1.84
CA GLN A 84 -12.74 -15.33 -3.14
C GLN A 84 -11.74 -14.26 -3.60
N GLY A 85 -11.28 -13.41 -2.66
CA GLY A 85 -10.26 -12.40 -2.93
C GLY A 85 -8.96 -13.02 -3.45
N HIS A 86 -8.42 -14.01 -2.74
CA HIS A 86 -7.18 -14.68 -3.16
C HIS A 86 -7.34 -15.48 -4.46
N LEU A 87 -8.48 -16.15 -4.67
CA LEU A 87 -8.76 -16.87 -5.93
C LEU A 87 -8.80 -15.88 -7.11
N ALA A 88 -9.50 -14.77 -6.97
CA ALA A 88 -9.58 -13.76 -8.02
C ALA A 88 -8.20 -13.12 -8.31
N VAL A 89 -7.45 -12.72 -7.27
CA VAL A 89 -6.07 -12.23 -7.45
C VAL A 89 -5.22 -13.28 -8.13
N GLY A 90 -5.30 -14.54 -7.68
CA GLY A 90 -4.50 -15.65 -8.23
C GLY A 90 -4.77 -15.91 -9.70
N VAL A 91 -6.03 -16.13 -10.06
CA VAL A 91 -6.46 -16.41 -11.45
C VAL A 91 -6.13 -15.24 -12.37
N CYS A 92 -6.42 -14.00 -11.95
CA CYS A 92 -6.19 -12.84 -12.79
C CYS A 92 -4.70 -12.48 -12.93
N THR A 93 -3.88 -12.69 -11.90
CA THR A 93 -2.42 -12.54 -12.00
C THR A 93 -1.82 -13.63 -12.91
N PHE A 94 -2.34 -14.86 -12.85
CA PHE A 94 -1.97 -15.91 -13.78
C PHE A 94 -2.39 -15.54 -15.23
N GLY A 95 -3.59 -14.98 -15.40
CA GLY A 95 -4.06 -14.45 -16.69
C GLY A 95 -3.15 -13.34 -17.23
N ALA A 96 -2.60 -12.49 -16.36
CA ALA A 96 -1.61 -11.49 -16.74
C ALA A 96 -0.29 -12.11 -17.21
N ALA A 97 0.11 -13.29 -16.71
CA ALA A 97 1.28 -14.01 -17.21
C ALA A 97 1.13 -14.42 -18.69
N LEU A 98 -0.10 -14.60 -19.15
CA LEU A 98 -0.41 -14.98 -20.53
C LEU A 98 -0.62 -13.78 -21.46
N MET A 99 -0.45 -12.53 -20.96
CA MET A 99 -0.82 -11.34 -21.73
C MET A 99 -0.13 -11.26 -23.09
N PRO A 100 -0.95 -11.20 -24.17
CA PRO A 100 -0.46 -11.01 -25.52
C PRO A 100 -0.40 -9.53 -25.90
N SER A 101 -1.05 -8.66 -25.14
CA SER A 101 -1.20 -7.24 -25.44
C SER A 101 -1.34 -6.39 -24.17
N PHE A 102 -1.10 -5.09 -24.34
CA PHE A 102 -1.30 -4.08 -23.28
C PHE A 102 -2.73 -4.11 -22.68
N THR A 103 -3.76 -4.16 -23.55
CA THR A 103 -5.16 -4.16 -23.09
C THR A 103 -5.49 -5.39 -22.25
N TRP A 104 -4.98 -6.57 -22.64
CA TRP A 104 -5.14 -7.78 -21.86
C TRP A 104 -4.49 -7.65 -20.48
N GLY A 105 -3.28 -7.09 -20.41
CA GLY A 105 -2.59 -6.82 -19.15
C GLY A 105 -3.39 -5.88 -18.24
N CYS A 106 -3.90 -4.76 -18.78
CA CYS A 106 -4.77 -3.84 -18.05
C CYS A 106 -6.04 -4.53 -17.51
N ALA A 107 -6.71 -5.31 -18.33
CA ALA A 107 -7.92 -6.06 -17.92
C ALA A 107 -7.62 -7.07 -16.82
N SER A 108 -6.54 -7.85 -16.97
CA SER A 108 -6.13 -8.85 -15.99
C SER A 108 -5.76 -8.21 -14.65
N PHE A 109 -4.97 -7.12 -14.65
CA PHE A 109 -4.63 -6.41 -13.40
C PHE A 109 -5.81 -5.67 -12.79
N PHE A 110 -6.73 -5.13 -13.60
CA PHE A 110 -7.97 -4.56 -13.10
C PHE A 110 -8.81 -5.62 -12.35
N LEU A 111 -9.00 -6.79 -12.93
CA LEU A 111 -9.74 -7.89 -12.30
C LEU A 111 -9.02 -8.41 -11.04
N ALA A 112 -7.67 -8.47 -11.05
CA ALA A 112 -6.90 -8.79 -9.85
C ALA A 112 -7.10 -7.75 -8.74
N GLY A 113 -7.20 -6.47 -9.10
CA GLY A 113 -7.52 -5.37 -8.18
C GLY A 113 -8.90 -5.50 -7.54
N LEU A 114 -9.93 -5.95 -8.28
CA LEU A 114 -11.24 -6.29 -7.72
C LEU A 114 -11.13 -7.39 -6.66
N GLY A 115 -10.36 -8.44 -6.94
CA GLY A 115 -10.10 -9.51 -5.96
C GLY A 115 -9.38 -9.00 -4.71
N TYR A 116 -8.38 -8.14 -4.90
CA TYR A 116 -7.63 -7.56 -3.78
C TYR A 116 -8.49 -6.67 -2.88
N ALA A 117 -9.51 -6.00 -3.44
CA ALA A 117 -10.44 -5.15 -2.68
C ALA A 117 -11.15 -5.89 -1.55
N PHE A 118 -11.34 -7.21 -1.66
CA PHE A 118 -11.96 -8.03 -0.61
C PHE A 118 -11.07 -8.25 0.60
N LEU A 119 -9.74 -8.21 0.45
CA LEU A 119 -8.81 -8.70 1.46
C LEU A 119 -8.67 -7.76 2.66
N ASN A 120 -8.66 -6.44 2.43
CA ASN A 120 -8.48 -5.49 3.52
C ASN A 120 -9.72 -5.36 4.44
N PRO A 121 -10.97 -5.20 3.94
CA PRO A 121 -12.16 -5.20 4.79
C PRO A 121 -12.34 -6.53 5.55
N SER A 122 -12.16 -7.65 4.85
CA SER A 122 -12.28 -8.99 5.41
C SER A 122 -11.29 -9.23 6.56
N SER A 123 -10.01 -8.91 6.35
CA SER A 123 -8.98 -9.05 7.38
C SER A 123 -9.18 -8.10 8.57
N SER A 124 -9.67 -6.87 8.31
CA SER A 124 -10.02 -5.94 9.39
C SER A 124 -11.14 -6.48 10.25
N LYS A 125 -12.20 -7.02 9.63
CA LYS A 125 -13.29 -7.69 10.33
C LYS A 125 -12.77 -8.89 11.15
N GLY A 126 -11.84 -9.67 10.59
CA GLY A 126 -11.20 -10.79 11.30
C GLY A 126 -10.45 -10.34 12.54
N VAL A 127 -9.67 -9.26 12.47
CA VAL A 127 -8.97 -8.69 13.63
C VAL A 127 -9.98 -8.21 14.68
N MET A 128 -11.02 -7.48 14.27
CA MET A 128 -12.04 -6.98 15.22
C MET A 128 -12.78 -8.10 15.92
N ALA A 129 -12.99 -9.24 15.27
CA ALA A 129 -13.69 -10.38 15.81
C ALA A 129 -12.85 -11.22 16.81
N TRP A 130 -11.52 -11.23 16.67
CA TRP A 130 -10.63 -12.06 17.48
C TRP A 130 -9.90 -11.31 18.59
N PHE A 131 -9.76 -9.97 18.48
CA PHE A 131 -8.96 -9.17 19.42
C PHE A 131 -9.83 -8.24 20.26
N HIS A 132 -9.50 -8.17 21.56
CA HIS A 132 -10.10 -7.21 22.47
C HIS A 132 -9.75 -5.77 22.09
N ARG A 133 -10.58 -4.81 22.51
CA ARG A 133 -10.47 -3.39 22.15
C ARG A 133 -9.07 -2.81 22.39
N ASP A 134 -8.45 -3.18 23.50
CA ASP A 134 -7.13 -2.68 23.92
C ASP A 134 -5.97 -3.17 23.03
N GLU A 135 -6.16 -4.30 22.33
CA GLU A 135 -5.13 -4.92 21.48
C GLU A 135 -5.39 -4.73 19.97
N ARG A 136 -6.60 -4.26 19.60
CA ARG A 136 -7.00 -4.10 18.19
C ARG A 136 -6.06 -3.19 17.40
N ALA A 137 -5.58 -2.09 18.02
CA ALA A 137 -4.67 -1.17 17.36
C ALA A 137 -3.34 -1.86 16.99
N THR A 138 -2.78 -2.64 17.93
CA THR A 138 -1.57 -3.43 17.70
C THR A 138 -1.78 -4.50 16.63
N ALA A 139 -2.88 -5.25 16.68
CA ALA A 139 -3.20 -6.28 15.71
C ALA A 139 -3.44 -5.70 14.31
N MET A 140 -4.13 -4.55 14.20
CA MET A 140 -4.31 -3.82 12.95
C MET A 140 -2.97 -3.31 12.39
N GLY A 141 -2.11 -2.76 13.24
CA GLY A 141 -0.75 -2.36 12.85
C GLY A 141 0.05 -3.55 12.31
N THR A 142 0.05 -4.65 13.05
CA THR A 142 0.77 -5.88 12.68
C THR A 142 0.31 -6.42 11.32
N LYS A 143 -1.00 -6.54 11.10
CA LYS A 143 -1.49 -7.01 9.78
C LYS A 143 -1.05 -6.10 8.63
N GLN A 144 -1.00 -4.79 8.87
CA GLN A 144 -0.63 -3.80 7.83
C GLN A 144 0.86 -3.83 7.49
N THR A 145 1.73 -4.38 8.33
CA THR A 145 3.13 -4.60 7.98
C THR A 145 3.28 -5.67 6.89
N GLY A 146 2.28 -6.54 6.72
CA GLY A 146 2.27 -7.55 5.66
C GLY A 146 2.39 -6.94 4.25
N VAL A 147 1.81 -5.76 4.02
CA VAL A 147 1.85 -5.11 2.69
C VAL A 147 3.29 -4.75 2.28
N PRO A 148 4.06 -3.94 3.03
CA PRO A 148 5.45 -3.67 2.66
C PRO A 148 6.35 -4.90 2.74
N ALA A 149 6.10 -5.84 3.67
CA ALA A 149 6.84 -7.10 3.74
C ALA A 149 6.66 -7.92 2.45
N GLY A 150 5.44 -7.99 1.90
CA GLY A 150 5.18 -8.59 0.59
C GLY A 150 5.93 -7.87 -0.53
N GLY A 151 6.02 -6.54 -0.48
CA GLY A 151 6.82 -5.74 -1.41
C GLY A 151 8.32 -6.07 -1.35
N VAL A 152 8.89 -6.17 -0.14
CA VAL A 152 10.30 -6.60 0.05
C VAL A 152 10.53 -7.97 -0.54
N LEU A 153 9.71 -8.95 -0.14
CA LEU A 153 9.85 -10.33 -0.61
C LEU A 153 9.74 -10.43 -2.12
N THR A 154 8.78 -9.72 -2.72
CA THR A 154 8.61 -9.74 -4.18
C THR A 154 9.78 -9.08 -4.89
N ALA A 155 10.24 -7.93 -4.42
CA ALA A 155 11.37 -7.24 -5.02
C ALA A 155 12.67 -8.07 -4.94
N MET A 156 12.83 -8.87 -3.88
CA MET A 156 13.96 -9.78 -3.74
C MET A 156 13.80 -11.05 -4.59
N LEU A 157 12.62 -11.67 -4.60
CA LEU A 157 12.44 -13.03 -5.14
C LEU A 157 11.97 -13.03 -6.60
N ALA A 158 11.18 -12.05 -7.04
CA ALA A 158 10.64 -12.06 -8.40
C ALA A 158 11.74 -12.00 -9.48
N PRO A 159 12.83 -11.22 -9.34
CA PRO A 159 13.93 -11.26 -10.30
C PRO A 159 14.63 -12.61 -10.38
N GLN A 160 14.71 -13.34 -9.26
CA GLN A 160 15.25 -14.71 -9.24
C GLN A 160 14.37 -15.66 -10.05
N LEU A 161 13.04 -15.54 -9.86
CA LEU A 161 12.08 -16.32 -10.63
C LEU A 161 12.15 -16.00 -12.13
N VAL A 162 12.41 -14.71 -12.48
CA VAL A 162 12.61 -14.31 -13.88
C VAL A 162 13.81 -14.99 -14.49
N LEU A 163 14.93 -15.11 -13.75
CA LEU A 163 16.12 -15.80 -14.23
C LEU A 163 15.88 -17.30 -14.48
N LEU A 164 14.97 -17.92 -13.70
CA LEU A 164 14.66 -19.34 -13.81
C LEU A 164 13.60 -19.67 -14.86
N MET A 165 12.56 -18.84 -14.99
CA MET A 165 11.35 -19.16 -15.77
C MET A 165 10.79 -18.00 -16.59
N GLY A 166 11.54 -16.90 -16.72
CA GLY A 166 11.10 -15.67 -17.38
C GLY A 166 10.06 -14.90 -16.57
N TRP A 167 9.73 -13.67 -17.00
CA TRP A 167 8.76 -12.81 -16.30
C TRP A 167 7.33 -13.38 -16.32
N ARG A 168 6.96 -14.11 -17.38
CA ARG A 168 5.67 -14.81 -17.46
C ARG A 168 5.57 -15.90 -16.40
N GLY A 169 6.61 -16.71 -16.25
CA GLY A 169 6.70 -17.73 -15.20
C GLY A 169 6.66 -17.13 -13.80
N ALA A 170 7.36 -16.00 -13.58
CA ALA A 170 7.34 -15.30 -12.30
C ALA A 170 5.93 -14.78 -11.93
N LEU A 171 5.19 -14.16 -12.88
CA LEU A 171 3.80 -13.75 -12.66
C LEU A 171 2.88 -14.96 -12.41
N ALA A 172 3.05 -16.06 -13.19
CA ALA A 172 2.28 -17.27 -13.00
C ALA A 172 2.50 -17.88 -11.61
N ALA A 173 3.74 -17.87 -11.11
CA ALA A 173 4.08 -18.33 -9.75
C ALA A 173 3.41 -17.47 -8.68
N LEU A 174 3.46 -16.13 -8.81
CA LEU A 174 2.77 -15.22 -7.89
C LEU A 174 1.25 -15.43 -7.90
N GLY A 175 0.67 -15.66 -9.08
CA GLY A 175 -0.74 -16.03 -9.24
C GLY A 175 -1.08 -17.36 -8.56
N ALA A 176 -0.29 -18.39 -8.79
CA ALA A 176 -0.47 -19.71 -8.20
C ALA A 176 -0.36 -19.66 -6.65
N ILE A 177 0.63 -18.96 -6.11
CA ILE A 177 0.78 -18.79 -4.65
C ILE A 177 -0.48 -18.15 -4.06
N ASN A 178 -1.01 -17.09 -4.67
CA ASN A 178 -2.25 -16.47 -4.20
C ASN A 178 -3.43 -17.45 -4.26
N PHE A 179 -3.59 -18.15 -5.39
CA PHE A 179 -4.67 -19.09 -5.59
C PHE A 179 -4.69 -20.19 -4.52
N PHE A 180 -3.58 -20.89 -4.33
CA PHE A 180 -3.48 -21.97 -3.34
C PHE A 180 -3.55 -21.46 -1.90
N PHE A 181 -3.01 -20.28 -1.62
CA PHE A 181 -3.12 -19.69 -0.28
C PHE A 181 -4.56 -19.36 0.11
N GLY A 182 -5.42 -19.02 -0.85
CA GLY A 182 -6.85 -18.82 -0.58
C GLY A 182 -7.50 -20.06 0.04
N PHE A 183 -7.20 -21.25 -0.48
CA PHE A 183 -7.68 -22.51 0.09
C PHE A 183 -7.05 -22.78 1.45
N LEU A 184 -5.73 -22.58 1.59
CA LEU A 184 -5.03 -22.75 2.86
C LEU A 184 -5.63 -21.84 3.94
N PHE A 185 -5.84 -20.56 3.63
CA PHE A 185 -6.50 -19.61 4.53
C PHE A 185 -7.89 -20.10 4.93
N SER A 186 -8.69 -20.51 3.95
CA SER A 186 -10.04 -20.99 4.19
C SER A 186 -10.08 -22.24 5.08
N PHE A 187 -9.09 -23.12 4.94
CA PHE A 187 -8.99 -24.35 5.76
C PHE A 187 -8.61 -24.04 7.22
N TRP A 188 -7.69 -23.11 7.44
CA TRP A 188 -7.18 -22.78 8.78
C TRP A 188 -8.01 -21.72 9.50
N TRP A 189 -8.83 -20.96 8.76
CA TRP A 189 -9.68 -19.93 9.35
C TRP A 189 -10.78 -20.56 10.20
N ARG A 190 -10.92 -20.05 11.42
CA ARG A 190 -12.05 -20.36 12.31
C ARG A 190 -12.85 -19.11 12.56
N GLU A 191 -14.19 -19.22 12.44
CA GLU A 191 -15.05 -18.11 12.83
C GLU A 191 -15.09 -18.02 14.37
N PRO A 192 -14.96 -16.82 14.93
CA PRO A 192 -15.17 -16.64 16.37
C PRO A 192 -16.64 -16.87 16.71
N ASP A 193 -16.92 -17.40 17.90
CA ASP A 193 -18.31 -17.57 18.40
C ASP A 193 -19.02 -16.21 18.49
N GLU A 194 -20.18 -16.08 17.85
CA GLU A 194 -20.94 -14.82 17.71
C GLU A 194 -21.37 -14.19 19.06
N LYS A 195 -21.33 -14.92 20.15
CA LYS A 195 -21.76 -14.49 21.50
C LYS A 195 -20.88 -13.41 22.14
N HIS A 196 -19.79 -12.97 21.50
CA HIS A 196 -18.79 -12.08 22.13
C HIS A 196 -18.47 -10.80 21.33
N ALA A 197 -19.30 -10.41 20.36
CA ALA A 197 -19.19 -9.06 19.78
C ALA A 197 -19.78 -8.06 20.80
N PRO A 198 -19.01 -7.10 21.33
CA PRO A 198 -19.51 -6.15 22.31
C PRO A 198 -20.65 -5.30 21.71
N GLU A 199 -21.78 -5.22 22.39
CA GLU A 199 -22.91 -4.35 22.03
C GLU A 199 -22.51 -2.88 21.94
N GLU A 200 -21.56 -2.42 22.74
CA GLU A 200 -20.97 -1.07 22.70
C GLU A 200 -20.44 -0.64 21.33
N ASP A 201 -19.89 -1.57 20.55
CA ASP A 201 -19.36 -1.24 19.21
C ASP A 201 -20.51 -0.99 18.20
N ARG A 202 -21.70 -1.58 18.42
CA ARG A 202 -22.88 -1.37 17.58
C ARG A 202 -23.55 -0.01 17.87
N GLU A 203 -23.67 0.38 19.13
CA GLU A 203 -24.24 1.65 19.53
C GLU A 203 -23.34 2.84 19.12
N THR A 204 -22.02 2.71 19.30
CA THR A 204 -21.05 3.73 18.89
C THR A 204 -21.02 3.91 17.37
N ALA A 205 -21.16 2.84 16.60
CA ALA A 205 -21.25 2.89 15.14
C ALA A 205 -22.60 3.49 14.67
N ALA A 206 -23.69 3.18 15.36
CA ALA A 206 -25.03 3.73 15.05
C ALA A 206 -25.13 5.24 15.37
N GLN A 207 -24.55 5.68 16.50
CA GLN A 207 -24.48 7.11 16.86
C GLN A 207 -23.59 7.89 15.89
N ALA A 208 -22.46 7.31 15.43
CA ALA A 208 -21.59 7.94 14.43
C ALA A 208 -22.25 8.10 13.05
N ALA A 209 -23.25 7.26 12.73
CA ALA A 209 -23.94 7.31 11.45
C ALA A 209 -24.91 8.52 11.33
N ASN A 210 -25.36 9.09 12.44
CA ASN A 210 -26.42 10.10 12.48
C ASN A 210 -25.93 11.55 12.33
N GLU A 211 -24.61 11.84 12.45
CA GLU A 211 -24.10 13.18 12.24
C GLU A 211 -23.23 13.25 10.97
N PRO A 212 -23.41 14.25 10.08
CA PRO A 212 -22.57 14.38 8.88
C PRO A 212 -21.12 14.74 9.26
N LEU A 213 -20.16 14.03 8.65
CA LEU A 213 -18.75 14.36 8.75
C LEU A 213 -18.49 15.70 8.04
N ASN A 214 -17.85 16.65 8.72
CA ASN A 214 -17.41 17.87 8.03
C ASN A 214 -16.22 17.56 7.11
N VAL A 215 -16.54 17.24 5.86
CA VAL A 215 -15.57 16.82 4.82
C VAL A 215 -14.45 17.86 4.62
N TRP A 216 -14.77 19.15 4.74
CA TRP A 216 -13.80 20.23 4.50
C TRP A 216 -12.61 20.23 5.45
N LYS A 217 -12.78 19.73 6.68
CA LYS A 217 -11.65 19.56 7.62
C LYS A 217 -10.61 18.55 7.14
N PHE A 218 -11.02 17.62 6.27
CA PHE A 218 -10.15 16.53 5.79
C PHE A 218 -9.54 16.82 4.42
N VAL A 219 -10.01 17.84 3.72
CA VAL A 219 -9.47 18.22 2.40
C VAL A 219 -7.95 18.48 2.46
N PRO A 220 -7.42 19.27 3.40
CA PRO A 220 -5.98 19.54 3.44
C PRO A 220 -5.14 18.28 3.64
N ILE A 221 -5.53 17.41 4.58
CA ILE A 221 -4.81 16.15 4.81
C ILE A 221 -4.96 15.19 3.63
N SER A 222 -6.14 15.10 3.02
CA SER A 222 -6.39 14.21 1.88
C SER A 222 -5.61 14.66 0.63
N VAL A 223 -5.60 15.96 0.33
CA VAL A 223 -4.83 16.50 -0.80
C VAL A 223 -3.33 16.36 -0.56
N GLY A 224 -2.82 16.77 0.61
CA GLY A 224 -1.40 16.67 0.93
C GLY A 224 -0.88 15.23 0.90
N THR A 225 -1.60 14.31 1.56
CA THR A 225 -1.21 12.89 1.56
C THR A 225 -1.50 12.19 0.24
N GLY A 226 -2.45 12.70 -0.57
CA GLY A 226 -2.67 12.26 -1.94
C GLY A 226 -1.45 12.53 -2.84
N LEU A 227 -0.86 13.71 -2.72
CA LEU A 227 0.39 14.05 -3.42
C LEU A 227 1.57 13.19 -2.94
N TYR A 228 1.63 12.85 -1.64
CA TYR A 228 2.63 11.90 -1.15
C TYR A 228 2.39 10.49 -1.71
N LEU A 229 1.12 10.06 -1.85
CA LEU A 229 0.82 8.76 -2.43
C LEU A 229 1.17 8.69 -3.92
N ILE A 230 0.96 9.77 -4.69
CA ILE A 230 1.47 9.87 -6.06
C ILE A 230 2.99 9.66 -6.07
N GLY A 231 3.70 10.36 -5.17
CA GLY A 231 5.14 10.20 -4.99
C GLY A 231 5.56 8.77 -4.67
N GLN A 232 4.90 8.18 -3.67
CA GLN A 232 5.14 6.79 -3.27
C GLN A 232 4.93 5.80 -4.42
N MET A 233 3.81 5.90 -5.13
CA MET A 233 3.48 4.97 -6.21
C MET A 233 4.40 5.18 -7.43
N SER A 234 4.74 6.43 -7.75
CA SER A 234 5.71 6.73 -8.79
C SER A 234 7.10 6.20 -8.44
N LEU A 235 7.55 6.37 -7.19
CA LEU A 235 8.82 5.81 -6.71
C LEU A 235 8.86 4.30 -6.89
N ILE A 236 7.84 3.59 -6.39
CA ILE A 236 7.75 2.13 -6.45
C ILE A 236 7.72 1.63 -7.89
N THR A 237 6.98 2.32 -8.77
CA THR A 237 6.79 1.89 -10.16
C THR A 237 8.01 2.21 -11.03
N TYR A 238 8.59 3.40 -10.87
CA TYR A 238 9.58 3.89 -11.83
C TYR A 238 11.03 3.78 -11.37
N VAL A 239 11.31 3.52 -10.08
CA VAL A 239 12.70 3.29 -9.63
C VAL A 239 13.37 2.14 -10.37
N PRO A 240 12.75 0.95 -10.54
CA PRO A 240 13.39 -0.12 -11.30
C PRO A 240 13.63 0.26 -12.78
N LEU A 241 12.70 0.96 -13.41
CA LEU A 241 12.83 1.44 -14.79
C LEU A 241 13.90 2.51 -14.89
N TYR A 242 13.92 3.51 -14.00
CA TYR A 242 14.91 4.56 -13.94
C TYR A 242 16.34 4.02 -13.80
N LEU A 243 16.54 3.09 -12.83
CA LEU A 243 17.85 2.50 -12.62
C LEU A 243 18.33 1.70 -13.85
N LYS A 244 17.41 0.99 -14.51
CA LYS A 244 17.72 0.26 -15.74
C LYS A 244 17.98 1.20 -16.92
N ASP A 245 17.03 2.06 -17.21
CA ASP A 245 17.02 2.86 -18.45
C ASP A 245 18.05 4.01 -18.42
N SER A 246 18.30 4.61 -17.24
CA SER A 246 19.12 5.82 -17.11
C SER A 246 20.42 5.63 -16.33
N MET A 247 20.48 4.67 -15.43
CA MET A 247 21.64 4.48 -14.55
C MET A 247 22.50 3.27 -14.96
N GLY A 248 22.08 2.50 -15.98
CA GLY A 248 22.82 1.36 -16.49
C GLY A 248 22.78 0.10 -15.62
N PHE A 249 21.90 0.04 -14.63
CA PHE A 249 21.73 -1.16 -13.82
C PHE A 249 21.06 -2.27 -14.64
N SER A 250 21.43 -3.53 -14.37
CA SER A 250 20.62 -4.65 -14.87
C SER A 250 19.22 -4.62 -14.25
N ALA A 251 18.22 -5.19 -14.95
CA ALA A 251 16.85 -5.28 -14.43
C ALA A 251 16.81 -6.02 -13.07
N TYR A 252 17.71 -6.98 -12.87
CA TYR A 252 17.88 -7.69 -11.60
C TYR A 252 18.27 -6.73 -10.47
N TRP A 253 19.37 -5.99 -10.61
CA TRP A 253 19.85 -5.07 -9.58
C TRP A 253 18.92 -3.88 -9.37
N ALA A 254 18.26 -3.41 -10.44
CA ALA A 254 17.23 -2.38 -10.34
C ALA A 254 16.03 -2.82 -9.48
N SER A 255 15.62 -4.08 -9.58
CA SER A 255 14.56 -4.65 -8.74
C SER A 255 15.02 -4.88 -7.30
N GLN A 256 16.31 -5.27 -7.08
CA GLN A 256 16.86 -5.39 -5.71
C GLN A 256 16.93 -4.02 -5.00
N ALA A 257 17.20 -2.94 -5.72
CA ALA A 257 17.14 -1.58 -5.17
C ALA A 257 15.72 -1.20 -4.70
N LEU A 258 14.68 -1.69 -5.39
CA LEU A 258 13.31 -1.55 -4.91
C LEU A 258 13.08 -2.31 -3.59
N ALA A 259 13.68 -3.50 -3.40
CA ALA A 259 13.61 -4.21 -2.12
C ALA A 259 14.20 -3.38 -0.98
N LEU A 260 15.33 -2.71 -1.23
CA LEU A 260 15.95 -1.81 -0.26
C LEU A 260 15.04 -0.61 0.08
N THR A 261 14.40 -0.01 -0.93
CA THR A 261 13.41 1.06 -0.75
C THR A 261 12.23 0.59 0.10
N GLN A 262 11.71 -0.59 -0.15
CA GLN A 262 10.60 -1.17 0.63
C GLN A 262 11.03 -1.56 2.05
N GLY A 263 12.27 -2.00 2.24
CA GLY A 263 12.88 -2.20 3.57
C GLY A 263 12.93 -0.90 4.37
N GLY A 264 13.33 0.20 3.73
CA GLY A 264 13.23 1.54 4.29
C GLY A 264 11.80 1.90 4.72
N ALA A 265 10.80 1.54 3.91
CA ALA A 265 9.39 1.79 4.23
C ALA A 265 8.92 1.07 5.51
N VAL A 266 9.36 -0.16 5.75
CA VAL A 266 9.05 -0.90 7.00
C VAL A 266 9.59 -0.13 8.21
N ILE A 267 10.85 0.29 8.14
CA ILE A 267 11.50 1.06 9.21
C ILE A 267 10.81 2.42 9.38
N GLY A 268 10.50 3.11 8.26
CA GLY A 268 9.84 4.40 8.27
C GLY A 268 8.46 4.39 8.91
N ARG A 269 7.63 3.38 8.63
CA ARG A 269 6.28 3.25 9.21
C ARG A 269 6.29 3.16 10.73
N ILE A 270 7.24 2.41 11.28
CA ILE A 270 7.42 2.29 12.73
C ILE A 270 8.12 3.53 13.28
N GLY A 271 9.22 3.92 12.67
CA GLY A 271 10.10 5.00 13.14
C GLY A 271 9.38 6.36 13.21
N TRP A 272 8.64 6.74 12.17
CA TRP A 272 7.88 7.99 12.17
C TRP A 272 6.72 7.97 13.17
N GLY A 273 6.09 6.81 13.40
CA GLY A 273 5.08 6.65 14.44
C GLY A 273 5.67 6.90 15.82
N VAL A 274 6.76 6.21 16.15
CA VAL A 274 7.49 6.38 17.43
C VAL A 274 8.03 7.80 17.58
N ALA A 275 8.63 8.37 16.54
CA ALA A 275 9.11 9.75 16.56
C ALA A 275 7.96 10.73 16.81
N SER A 276 6.82 10.55 16.15
CA SER A 276 5.65 11.38 16.37
C SER A 276 5.17 11.34 17.82
N ASP A 277 5.13 10.15 18.44
CA ASP A 277 4.64 9.99 19.80
C ASP A 277 5.65 10.47 20.84
N LYS A 278 6.92 10.08 20.72
CA LYS A 278 7.93 10.30 21.76
C LYS A 278 8.74 11.59 21.57
N LEU A 279 9.14 11.93 20.33
CA LEU A 279 9.99 13.11 20.08
C LEU A 279 9.17 14.38 19.87
N PHE A 280 8.03 14.27 19.18
CA PHE A 280 7.18 15.41 18.86
C PHE A 280 5.94 15.52 19.75
N GLY A 281 5.86 14.73 20.83
CA GLY A 281 4.72 14.78 21.78
C GLY A 281 3.37 14.56 21.08
N GLY A 282 3.36 13.74 19.99
CA GLY A 282 2.20 13.44 19.19
C GLY A 282 1.72 14.54 18.23
N ARG A 283 2.53 15.54 17.94
CA ARG A 283 2.25 16.59 16.94
C ARG A 283 2.35 16.03 15.54
N ARG A 284 1.27 15.38 15.07
CA ARG A 284 1.22 14.63 13.81
C ARG A 284 1.47 15.50 12.58
N LYS A 285 0.95 16.75 12.59
CA LYS A 285 1.12 17.70 11.49
C LYS A 285 2.60 18.00 11.22
N ILE A 286 3.36 18.32 12.28
CA ILE A 286 4.79 18.66 12.16
C ILE A 286 5.56 17.48 11.55
N VAL A 287 5.27 16.27 12.02
CA VAL A 287 5.93 15.05 11.52
C VAL A 287 5.60 14.81 10.04
N LEU A 288 4.33 14.97 9.63
CA LEU A 288 3.96 14.86 8.21
C LEU A 288 4.64 15.89 7.32
N VAL A 289 4.77 17.14 7.80
CA VAL A 289 5.50 18.20 7.10
C VAL A 289 6.98 17.83 6.97
N LEU A 290 7.63 17.37 8.03
CA LEU A 290 9.03 16.93 7.99
C LEU A 290 9.24 15.75 7.03
N ILE A 291 8.36 14.75 7.08
CA ILE A 291 8.39 13.63 6.14
C ILE A 291 8.30 14.13 4.70
N GLY A 292 7.40 15.08 4.43
CA GLY A 292 7.24 15.65 3.10
C GLY A 292 8.46 16.44 2.63
N ILE A 293 9.08 17.25 3.50
CA ILE A 293 10.33 17.97 3.21
C ILE A 293 11.44 16.95 2.86
N CYS A 294 11.65 15.94 3.71
CA CYS A 294 12.63 14.89 3.43
C CYS A 294 12.33 14.19 2.08
N SER A 295 11.06 13.87 1.80
CA SER A 295 10.65 13.22 0.57
C SER A 295 10.90 14.08 -0.67
N ALA A 296 10.61 15.39 -0.59
CA ALA A 296 10.87 16.34 -1.68
C ALA A 296 12.37 16.47 -1.96
N LEU A 297 13.19 16.59 -0.91
CA LEU A 297 14.66 16.66 -1.06
C LEU A 297 15.24 15.38 -1.67
N LEU A 298 14.76 14.20 -1.23
CA LEU A 298 15.25 12.91 -1.73
C LEU A 298 14.81 12.67 -3.18
N THR A 299 13.59 13.05 -3.57
CA THR A 299 13.15 12.96 -4.97
C THR A 299 13.89 13.96 -5.85
N THR A 300 14.22 15.15 -5.35
CA THR A 300 15.11 16.10 -6.04
C THR A 300 16.52 15.52 -6.21
N ALA A 301 17.06 14.89 -5.18
CA ALA A 301 18.37 14.23 -5.24
C ALA A 301 18.38 13.11 -6.28
N LEU A 302 17.31 12.30 -6.42
CA LEU A 302 17.18 11.31 -7.49
C LEU A 302 17.24 11.94 -8.88
N GLY A 303 16.67 13.15 -9.05
CA GLY A 303 16.72 13.90 -10.31
C GLY A 303 18.12 14.36 -10.70
N TRP A 304 19.04 14.49 -9.76
CA TRP A 304 20.43 14.87 -10.01
C TRP A 304 21.38 13.67 -10.16
N MET A 305 20.93 12.45 -9.89
CA MET A 305 21.78 11.27 -10.07
C MET A 305 22.04 11.00 -11.56
N THR A 306 23.27 10.61 -11.84
CA THR A 306 23.78 10.27 -13.19
C THR A 306 24.37 8.87 -13.17
N PRO A 307 24.63 8.24 -14.33
CA PRO A 307 25.31 6.94 -14.38
C PRO A 307 26.68 6.91 -13.70
N GLN A 308 27.32 8.06 -13.52
CA GLN A 308 28.62 8.21 -12.83
C GLN A 308 28.46 8.37 -11.31
N SER A 309 27.24 8.55 -10.81
CA SER A 309 27.00 8.68 -9.37
C SER A 309 27.39 7.39 -8.62
N PRO A 310 28.03 7.51 -7.44
CA PRO A 310 28.39 6.32 -6.64
C PRO A 310 27.14 5.47 -6.34
N VAL A 311 27.20 4.20 -6.65
CA VAL A 311 26.10 3.23 -6.41
C VAL A 311 25.61 3.29 -4.97
N PHE A 312 26.55 3.37 -4.01
CA PHE A 312 26.21 3.49 -2.59
C PHE A 312 25.33 4.71 -2.30
N LEU A 313 25.63 5.86 -2.90
CA LEU A 313 24.83 7.09 -2.71
C LEU A 313 23.42 6.89 -3.25
N VAL A 314 23.26 6.31 -4.43
CA VAL A 314 21.96 6.00 -5.02
C VAL A 314 21.14 5.08 -4.09
N MET A 315 21.77 4.02 -3.55
CA MET A 315 21.12 3.09 -2.63
C MET A 315 20.69 3.76 -1.31
N VAL A 316 21.54 4.63 -0.75
CA VAL A 316 21.20 5.40 0.47
C VAL A 316 20.01 6.32 0.21
N ILE A 317 19.98 7.04 -0.91
CA ILE A 317 18.86 7.93 -1.27
C ILE A 317 17.58 7.12 -1.43
N LEU A 318 17.62 5.98 -2.10
CA LEU A 318 16.46 5.10 -2.29
C LEU A 318 15.95 4.52 -0.97
N PHE A 319 16.85 4.09 -0.07
CA PHE A 319 16.50 3.62 1.26
C PHE A 319 15.81 4.72 2.07
N LEU A 320 16.39 5.92 2.13
CA LEU A 320 15.82 7.07 2.84
C LEU A 320 14.51 7.56 2.21
N ALA A 321 14.38 7.50 0.88
CA ALA A 321 13.11 7.78 0.20
C ALA A 321 12.03 6.74 0.60
N GLY A 322 12.41 5.49 0.78
CA GLY A 322 11.55 4.46 1.36
C GLY A 322 11.11 4.80 2.78
N VAL A 323 12.06 5.17 3.66
CA VAL A 323 11.78 5.59 5.04
C VAL A 323 10.78 6.76 5.08
N SER A 324 10.97 7.78 4.24
CA SER A 324 10.14 8.99 4.26
C SER A 324 8.89 8.85 3.42
N LEU A 325 9.02 8.74 2.09
CA LEU A 325 7.91 8.83 1.14
C LEU A 325 6.97 7.61 1.19
N VAL A 326 7.45 6.45 1.62
CA VAL A 326 6.62 5.24 1.79
C VAL A 326 6.22 5.01 3.26
N GLY A 327 6.97 5.60 4.18
CA GLY A 327 6.77 5.43 5.63
C GLY A 327 5.67 6.29 6.27
N TYR A 328 5.16 7.32 5.62
CA TYR A 328 4.28 8.36 6.20
C TYR A 328 2.89 7.86 6.64
N GLN A 329 2.40 6.77 6.09
CA GLN A 329 0.98 6.37 6.19
C GLN A 329 0.48 6.19 7.62
N GLY A 330 1.30 5.65 8.53
CA GLY A 330 0.91 5.48 9.94
C GLY A 330 0.57 6.79 10.63
N VAL A 331 1.40 7.81 10.44
CA VAL A 331 1.19 9.16 11.02
C VAL A 331 -0.03 9.84 10.40
N SER A 332 -0.22 9.69 9.07
CA SER A 332 -1.36 10.30 8.38
C SER A 332 -2.69 9.70 8.81
N TYR A 333 -2.75 8.37 9.00
CA TYR A 333 -3.97 7.69 9.45
C TYR A 333 -4.29 8.04 10.91
N ALA A 334 -3.27 8.13 11.77
CA ALA A 334 -3.46 8.59 13.15
C ALA A 334 -4.04 10.01 13.20
N LEU A 335 -3.49 10.94 12.40
CA LEU A 335 -3.99 12.31 12.34
C LEU A 335 -5.42 12.40 11.82
N ALA A 336 -5.74 11.67 10.75
CA ALA A 336 -7.11 11.63 10.22
C ALA A 336 -8.11 11.09 11.26
N GLY A 337 -7.74 10.06 12.00
CA GLY A 337 -8.55 9.53 13.10
C GLY A 337 -8.73 10.52 14.26
N GLU A 338 -7.67 11.23 14.65
CA GLU A 338 -7.71 12.26 15.70
C GLU A 338 -8.59 13.46 15.29
N LEU A 339 -8.52 13.90 14.02
CA LEU A 339 -9.36 14.97 13.47
C LEU A 339 -10.86 14.63 13.44
N ALA A 340 -11.19 13.35 13.22
CA ALA A 340 -12.55 12.86 13.15
C ALA A 340 -13.18 12.57 14.52
N GLY A 341 -12.34 12.30 15.52
CA GLY A 341 -12.77 11.76 16.80
C GLY A 341 -13.10 10.26 16.71
N LYS A 342 -13.16 9.60 17.89
CA LYS A 342 -13.28 8.12 17.98
C LYS A 342 -14.47 7.54 17.18
N ALA A 343 -15.63 8.20 17.24
CA ALA A 343 -16.86 7.72 16.61
C ALA A 343 -16.82 7.73 15.08
N ARG A 344 -16.04 8.61 14.44
CA ARG A 344 -16.03 8.84 12.99
C ARG A 344 -14.68 8.57 12.32
N ALA A 345 -13.71 8.07 13.06
CA ALA A 345 -12.37 7.79 12.56
C ALA A 345 -12.38 6.87 11.31
N GLY A 346 -13.24 5.86 11.30
CA GLY A 346 -13.38 4.94 10.16
C GLY A 346 -13.89 5.62 8.89
N GLN A 347 -14.86 6.53 9.02
CA GLN A 347 -15.40 7.29 7.87
C GLN A 347 -14.34 8.23 7.28
N ALA A 348 -13.63 8.96 8.15
CA ALA A 348 -12.56 9.88 7.74
C ALA A 348 -11.41 9.16 7.05
N LEU A 349 -10.98 8.03 7.59
CA LEU A 349 -9.94 7.19 7.00
C LEU A 349 -10.39 6.64 5.64
N GLY A 350 -11.62 6.12 5.54
CA GLY A 350 -12.18 5.63 4.28
C GLY A 350 -12.19 6.71 3.20
N MET A 351 -12.66 7.92 3.53
CA MET A 351 -12.68 9.05 2.60
C MET A 351 -11.26 9.45 2.17
N MET A 352 -10.32 9.57 3.10
CA MET A 352 -8.93 9.92 2.80
C MET A 352 -8.25 8.86 1.91
N ILE A 353 -8.45 7.58 2.21
CA ILE A 353 -7.88 6.47 1.42
C ILE A 353 -8.45 6.48 0.00
N THR A 354 -9.75 6.71 -0.17
CA THR A 354 -10.40 6.79 -1.49
C THR A 354 -9.84 7.96 -2.30
N PHE A 355 -9.73 9.14 -1.70
CA PHE A 355 -9.17 10.31 -2.37
C PHE A 355 -7.70 10.09 -2.76
N ASN A 356 -6.90 9.57 -1.84
CA ASN A 356 -5.48 9.28 -2.07
C ASN A 356 -5.29 8.25 -3.19
N ALA A 357 -6.12 7.22 -3.22
CA ALA A 357 -6.02 6.20 -4.26
C ALA A 357 -6.45 6.73 -5.64
N ALA A 358 -7.47 7.60 -5.71
CA ALA A 358 -7.82 8.28 -6.94
C ALA A 358 -6.68 9.17 -7.45
N ALA A 359 -6.02 9.92 -6.55
CA ALA A 359 -4.86 10.73 -6.88
C ALA A 359 -3.70 9.88 -7.42
N ALA A 360 -3.38 8.76 -6.78
CA ALA A 360 -2.30 7.86 -7.23
C ALA A 360 -2.63 7.19 -8.58
N THR A 361 -3.88 6.82 -8.80
CA THR A 361 -4.34 6.22 -10.08
C THR A 361 -4.07 7.13 -11.27
N LEU A 362 -4.23 8.45 -11.10
CA LEU A 362 -3.99 9.45 -12.15
C LEU A 362 -2.53 9.90 -12.17
N GLY A 363 -1.92 10.11 -11.00
CA GLY A 363 -0.59 10.71 -10.88
C GLY A 363 0.54 9.78 -11.31
N THR A 364 0.42 8.47 -11.06
CA THR A 364 1.48 7.51 -11.43
C THR A 364 1.69 7.43 -12.96
N PRO A 365 0.66 7.26 -13.80
CA PRO A 365 0.84 7.30 -15.26
C PRO A 365 1.31 8.66 -15.77
N LEU A 366 0.92 9.77 -15.11
CA LEU A 366 1.37 11.11 -15.47
C LEU A 366 2.88 11.26 -15.34
N PHE A 367 3.49 10.68 -14.29
CA PHE A 367 4.95 10.64 -14.18
C PHE A 367 5.58 9.93 -15.40
N GLY A 368 5.07 8.76 -15.77
CA GLY A 368 5.54 8.02 -16.94
C GLY A 368 5.37 8.81 -18.23
N TYR A 369 4.23 9.48 -18.41
CA TYR A 369 3.97 10.34 -19.57
C TYR A 369 4.95 11.52 -19.66
N ILE A 370 5.26 12.17 -18.52
CA ILE A 370 6.27 13.25 -18.48
C ILE A 370 7.63 12.72 -18.94
N VAL A 371 8.05 11.56 -18.43
CA VAL A 371 9.33 10.94 -18.81
C VAL A 371 9.33 10.52 -20.29
N ASP A 372 8.25 9.94 -20.79
CA ASP A 372 8.14 9.54 -22.20
C ASP A 372 8.17 10.75 -23.14
N ARG A 373 7.51 11.87 -22.78
CA ARG A 373 7.50 13.11 -23.59
C ARG A 373 8.80 13.88 -23.59
N THR A 374 9.49 13.89 -22.45
CA THR A 374 10.74 14.66 -22.30
C THR A 374 11.99 13.82 -22.59
N GLY A 375 11.86 12.50 -22.64
CA GLY A 375 13.01 11.58 -22.70
C GLY A 375 13.87 11.60 -21.42
N SER A 376 13.39 12.21 -20.32
CA SER A 376 14.22 12.58 -19.18
C SER A 376 13.57 12.19 -17.84
N TYR A 377 14.15 11.21 -17.13
CA TYR A 377 13.76 10.89 -15.76
C TYR A 377 14.02 12.03 -14.76
N PRO A 378 15.12 12.81 -14.84
CA PRO A 378 15.29 14.01 -14.01
C PRO A 378 14.09 14.94 -14.01
N VAL A 379 13.50 15.23 -15.20
CA VAL A 379 12.28 16.06 -15.28
C VAL A 379 11.11 15.43 -14.53
N GLY A 380 10.94 14.11 -14.64
CA GLY A 380 9.94 13.36 -13.87
C GLY A 380 10.15 13.50 -12.36
N TRP A 381 11.38 13.30 -11.87
CA TRP A 381 11.69 13.40 -10.44
C TRP A 381 11.53 14.82 -9.90
N PHE A 382 11.94 15.86 -10.64
CA PHE A 382 11.73 17.26 -10.26
C PHE A 382 10.26 17.65 -10.24
N SER A 383 9.47 17.19 -11.22
CA SER A 383 8.02 17.41 -11.24
C SER A 383 7.35 16.77 -10.04
N LEU A 384 7.78 15.57 -9.66
CA LEU A 384 7.29 14.85 -8.48
C LEU A 384 7.67 15.58 -7.20
N SER A 385 8.91 16.05 -7.08
CA SER A 385 9.36 16.85 -5.94
C SER A 385 8.55 18.13 -5.79
N ALA A 386 8.25 18.84 -6.89
CA ALA A 386 7.38 20.01 -6.90
C ALA A 386 5.97 19.69 -6.39
N ALA A 387 5.38 18.57 -6.83
CA ALA A 387 4.08 18.10 -6.36
C ALA A 387 4.08 17.78 -4.86
N ILE A 388 5.11 17.07 -4.36
CA ILE A 388 5.27 16.76 -2.93
C ILE A 388 5.42 18.07 -2.13
N THR A 389 6.22 19.03 -2.62
CA THR A 389 6.41 20.34 -2.00
C THR A 389 5.10 21.12 -1.91
N ALA A 390 4.28 21.10 -2.97
CA ALA A 390 2.92 21.68 -2.92
C ALA A 390 2.05 21.01 -1.83
N GLY A 391 2.15 19.69 -1.67
CA GLY A 391 1.50 18.95 -0.60
C GLY A 391 1.98 19.38 0.80
N VAL A 392 3.30 19.57 0.97
CA VAL A 392 3.91 20.07 2.22
C VAL A 392 3.36 21.45 2.56
N ILE A 393 3.35 22.37 1.60
CA ILE A 393 2.84 23.73 1.78
C ILE A 393 1.36 23.70 2.16
N GLY A 394 0.55 22.91 1.43
CA GLY A 394 -0.87 22.73 1.74
C GLY A 394 -1.11 22.21 3.16
N LEU A 395 -0.36 21.18 3.59
CA LEU A 395 -0.45 20.65 4.95
C LEU A 395 0.01 21.68 5.99
N ALA A 396 1.10 22.40 5.74
CA ALA A 396 1.63 23.38 6.67
C ALA A 396 0.69 24.57 6.89
N ILE A 397 0.03 25.05 5.85
CA ILE A 397 -0.81 26.26 5.89
C ILE A 397 -2.26 25.92 6.25
N LEU A 398 -2.85 24.93 5.58
CA LEU A 398 -4.31 24.71 5.61
C LEU A 398 -4.76 23.69 6.66
N LEU A 399 -3.84 22.83 7.16
CA LEU A 399 -4.21 21.83 8.14
C LEU A 399 -4.16 22.40 9.56
N GLU A 400 -5.30 22.39 10.25
CA GLU A 400 -5.38 22.69 11.67
C GLU A 400 -5.18 21.42 12.50
N GLU A 401 -4.27 21.47 13.47
CA GLU A 401 -4.06 20.35 14.38
C GLU A 401 -5.08 20.40 15.52
N PRO A 402 -5.70 19.28 15.93
CA PRO A 402 -6.64 19.26 17.03
C PRO A 402 -6.00 19.82 18.30
N LYS A 403 -6.66 20.77 18.98
CA LYS A 403 -6.23 21.26 20.28
C LYS A 403 -6.25 20.09 21.27
N ARG A 404 -5.11 19.70 21.82
CA ARG A 404 -5.04 18.70 22.88
C ARG A 404 -5.54 19.32 24.18
N VAL A 405 -6.56 18.72 24.74
CA VAL A 405 -6.86 18.91 26.16
C VAL A 405 -5.75 18.19 26.92
N ARG A 406 -4.93 18.93 27.63
CA ARG A 406 -3.87 18.41 28.52
C ARG A 406 -4.47 17.68 29.69
#